data_6761ce4bb60716340ada0c5db8c3871c
#
_entry.id   6761ce4bb60716340ada0c5db8c3871c
#
_cell.length_a   1.000
_cell.length_b   1.000
_cell.length_c   1.000
_cell.angle_alpha   90.00
_cell.angle_beta   90.00
_cell.angle_gamma   90.00
#
_symmetry.space_group_name_H-M   'P 1'
#
loop_
_entity.id
_entity.type
_entity.pdbx_description
1 polymer ?
#
loop_
_entity_poly.entity_id
_entity_poly.type
_entity_poly.pdbx_seq_one_letter_code
_entity_poly.pdbx_strand_id
1 'polypeptide(L)'
;EKAARKEAMQKALKEATLVPYSIMELCLESLTVVEMGLGCTNTNAASDLGVASLNLKSAVQGAWLNVLINLGGIRDEAFVNEYRTKGEEILQKALPLADKIYNEILQSL
;
A
#
# COMPACT_ATOMS: atom_id res chain seq x y z
N GLU A 1 3.84 -25.71 26.55
CA GLU A 1 2.60 -25.90 25.81
C GLU A 1 1.94 -24.57 25.44
N LYS A 2 1.51 -23.83 26.45
CA LYS A 2 0.96 -22.50 26.25
C LYS A 2 1.99 -21.54 25.64
N ALA A 3 3.23 -21.62 26.10
CA ALA A 3 4.31 -20.78 25.61
C ALA A 3 4.62 -21.07 24.14
N ALA A 4 4.65 -22.35 23.74
CA ALA A 4 4.88 -22.74 22.37
C ALA A 4 3.78 -22.24 21.43
N ARG A 5 2.54 -22.27 21.90
CA ARG A 5 1.39 -21.77 21.14
C ARG A 5 1.45 -20.27 20.94
N LYS A 6 1.80 -19.52 22.01
CA LYS A 6 1.95 -18.07 21.92
C LYS A 6 3.05 -17.67 20.94
N GLU A 7 4.19 -18.37 20.97
CA GLU A 7 5.28 -18.11 20.03
C GLU A 7 4.88 -18.41 18.58
N ALA A 8 4.15 -19.52 18.36
CA ALA A 8 3.66 -19.86 17.04
C ALA A 8 2.69 -18.79 16.51
N MET A 9 1.83 -18.25 17.38
CA MET A 9 0.91 -17.17 17.01
C MET A 9 1.67 -15.88 16.67
N GLN A 10 2.71 -15.55 17.44
CA GLN A 10 3.51 -14.36 17.16
C GLN A 10 4.23 -14.48 15.81
N LYS A 11 4.78 -15.66 15.52
CA LYS A 11 5.41 -15.92 14.24
C LYS A 11 4.40 -15.81 13.08
N ALA A 12 3.22 -16.38 13.26
CA ALA A 12 2.15 -16.34 12.26
C ALA A 12 1.68 -14.89 12.01
N LEU A 13 1.57 -14.08 13.05
CA LEU A 13 1.19 -12.67 12.92
C LEU A 13 2.24 -11.88 12.13
N LYS A 14 3.53 -12.13 12.38
CA LYS A 14 4.59 -11.49 11.61
C LYS A 14 4.51 -11.86 10.14
N GLU A 15 4.33 -13.14 9.83
CA GLU A 15 4.17 -13.60 8.45
C GLU A 15 2.92 -13.00 7.80
N ALA A 16 1.81 -12.94 8.54
CA ALA A 16 0.56 -12.37 8.07
C ALA A 16 0.65 -10.85 7.82
N THR A 17 1.59 -10.17 8.47
CA THR A 17 1.85 -8.74 8.23
C THR A 17 2.58 -8.52 6.90
N LEU A 18 3.47 -9.44 6.54
CA LEU A 18 4.31 -9.28 5.34
C LEU A 18 3.50 -9.28 4.06
N VAL A 19 2.39 -10.01 4.00
CA VAL A 19 1.54 -10.08 2.80
C VAL A 19 0.90 -8.73 2.49
N PRO A 20 0.11 -8.11 3.38
CA PRO A 20 -0.46 -6.78 3.08
C PRO A 20 0.62 -5.71 2.93
N TYR A 21 1.74 -5.83 3.64
CA TYR A 21 2.85 -4.90 3.43
C TYR A 21 3.38 -5.00 1.99
N SER A 22 3.55 -6.22 1.45
CA SER A 22 3.99 -6.40 0.07
C SER A 22 3.00 -5.83 -0.94
N ILE A 23 1.71 -5.86 -0.62
CA ILE A 23 0.68 -5.21 -1.44
C ILE A 23 0.88 -3.69 -1.46
N MET A 24 1.23 -3.10 -0.32
CA MET A 24 1.53 -1.67 -0.27
C MET A 24 2.70 -1.31 -1.18
N GLU A 25 3.77 -2.12 -1.16
CA GLU A 25 4.92 -1.91 -2.04
C GLU A 25 4.51 -2.00 -3.52
N LEU A 26 3.72 -3.01 -3.87
CA LEU A 26 3.24 -3.18 -5.24
C LEU A 26 2.35 -2.02 -5.70
N CYS A 27 1.53 -1.48 -4.80
CA CYS A 27 0.69 -0.33 -5.13
C CYS A 27 1.53 0.90 -5.46
N LEU A 28 2.57 1.16 -4.69
CA LEU A 28 3.47 2.28 -4.96
C LEU A 28 4.21 2.10 -6.29
N GLU A 29 4.74 0.91 -6.55
CA GLU A 29 5.37 0.58 -7.82
C GLU A 29 4.40 0.76 -8.99
N SER A 30 3.18 0.27 -8.84
CA SER A 30 2.15 0.38 -9.88
C SER A 30 1.76 1.82 -10.14
N LEU A 31 1.64 2.65 -9.10
CA LEU A 31 1.38 4.08 -9.25
C LEU A 31 2.50 4.78 -10.01
N THR A 32 3.74 4.39 -9.76
CA THR A 32 4.90 4.93 -10.49
C THR A 32 4.79 4.60 -11.98
N VAL A 33 4.39 3.37 -12.32
CA VAL A 33 4.19 2.95 -13.70
C VAL A 33 3.03 3.72 -14.35
N VAL A 34 1.92 3.90 -13.64
CA VAL A 34 0.77 4.69 -14.14
C VAL A 34 1.19 6.12 -14.41
N GLU A 35 1.98 6.73 -13.52
CA GLU A 35 2.49 8.08 -13.71
C GLU A 35 3.31 8.19 -15.01
N MET A 36 4.11 7.19 -15.31
CA MET A 36 4.91 7.15 -16.54
C MET A 36 4.03 7.17 -17.80
N GLY A 37 2.79 6.72 -17.70
CA GLY A 37 1.84 6.75 -18.79
C GLY A 37 1.18 8.09 -19.04
N LEU A 38 1.33 9.06 -18.12
CA LEU A 38 0.74 10.39 -18.29
C LEU A 38 1.35 11.10 -19.49
N GLY A 39 0.48 11.61 -20.36
CA GLY A 39 0.90 12.31 -21.56
C GLY A 39 1.37 11.41 -22.71
N CYS A 40 1.50 10.10 -22.47
CA CYS A 40 1.95 9.12 -23.46
C CYS A 40 0.82 8.29 -24.04
N THR A 41 -0.36 8.34 -23.42
CA THR A 41 -1.53 7.58 -23.85
C THR A 41 -2.46 8.46 -24.67
N ASN A 42 -3.26 7.82 -25.54
CA ASN A 42 -4.29 8.56 -26.27
C ASN A 42 -5.43 8.99 -25.34
N THR A 43 -6.25 9.92 -25.78
CA THR A 43 -7.35 10.49 -24.98
C THR A 43 -8.36 9.45 -24.52
N ASN A 44 -8.55 8.37 -25.31
CA ASN A 44 -9.52 7.32 -24.94
C ASN A 44 -9.05 6.47 -23.77
N ALA A 45 -7.74 6.38 -23.55
CA ALA A 45 -7.16 5.61 -22.46
C ALA A 45 -6.86 6.48 -21.21
N ALA A 46 -6.94 7.79 -21.32
CA ALA A 46 -6.58 8.69 -20.23
C ALA A 46 -7.43 8.46 -18.96
N SER A 47 -8.74 8.29 -19.13
CA SER A 47 -9.63 8.05 -17.99
C SER A 47 -9.30 6.74 -17.26
N ASP A 48 -8.79 5.74 -17.98
CA ASP A 48 -8.39 4.46 -17.37
C ASP A 48 -7.22 4.65 -16.38
N LEU A 49 -6.30 5.56 -16.69
CA LEU A 49 -5.21 5.90 -15.79
C LEU A 49 -5.73 6.55 -14.50
N GLY A 50 -6.74 7.42 -14.64
CA GLY A 50 -7.39 8.04 -13.48
C GLY A 50 -8.09 7.01 -12.60
N VAL A 51 -8.82 6.08 -13.22
CA VAL A 51 -9.47 4.98 -12.49
C VAL A 51 -8.43 4.10 -11.81
N ALA A 52 -7.34 3.79 -12.49
CA ALA A 52 -6.25 2.99 -11.92
C ALA A 52 -5.66 3.68 -10.67
N SER A 53 -5.47 5.00 -10.72
CA SER A 53 -4.92 5.73 -9.57
C SER A 53 -5.86 5.66 -8.34
N LEU A 54 -7.17 5.75 -8.57
CA LEU A 54 -8.17 5.62 -7.49
C LEU A 54 -8.16 4.22 -6.90
N ASN A 55 -8.13 3.20 -7.75
CA ASN A 55 -8.12 1.81 -7.30
C ASN A 55 -6.85 1.48 -6.52
N LEU A 56 -5.69 1.97 -6.97
CA LEU A 56 -4.43 1.76 -6.28
C LEU A 56 -4.35 2.52 -4.97
N LYS A 57 -4.93 3.72 -4.91
CA LYS A 57 -5.04 4.47 -3.65
C LYS A 57 -5.87 3.69 -2.64
N SER A 58 -7.03 3.21 -3.05
CA SER A 58 -7.89 2.39 -2.19
C SER A 58 -7.17 1.12 -1.74
N ALA A 59 -6.45 0.46 -2.64
CA ALA A 59 -5.73 -0.78 -2.33
C ALA A 59 -4.62 -0.55 -1.30
N VAL A 60 -3.83 0.52 -1.45
CA VAL A 60 -2.74 0.79 -0.51
C VAL A 60 -3.27 1.14 0.88
N GLN A 61 -4.37 1.89 0.94
CA GLN A 61 -4.99 2.23 2.22
C GLN A 61 -5.64 1.01 2.88
N GLY A 62 -6.29 0.15 2.10
CA GLY A 62 -6.85 -1.09 2.60
C GLY A 62 -5.77 -2.04 3.12
N ALA A 63 -4.68 -2.18 2.38
CA ALA A 63 -3.55 -3.00 2.81
C ALA A 63 -2.94 -2.46 4.12
N TRP A 64 -2.85 -1.14 4.25
CA TRP A 64 -2.37 -0.51 5.48
C TRP A 64 -3.22 -0.87 6.69
N LEU A 65 -4.53 -0.89 6.56
CA LEU A 65 -5.41 -1.32 7.64
C LEU A 65 -5.12 -2.75 8.07
N ASN A 66 -4.84 -3.63 7.11
CA ASN A 66 -4.49 -5.02 7.41
C ASN A 66 -3.12 -5.14 8.07
N VAL A 67 -2.14 -4.33 7.66
CA VAL A 67 -0.86 -4.25 8.36
C VAL A 67 -1.07 -3.85 9.82
N LEU A 68 -1.81 -2.77 10.05
CA LEU A 68 -2.03 -2.24 11.39
C LEU A 68 -2.75 -3.23 12.31
N ILE A 69 -3.76 -3.94 11.81
CA ILE A 69 -4.48 -4.88 12.65
C ILE A 69 -3.59 -6.04 13.09
N ASN A 70 -2.70 -6.50 12.20
CA ASN A 70 -1.75 -7.55 12.55
C ASN A 70 -0.68 -7.05 13.52
N LEU A 71 -0.16 -5.84 13.29
CA LEU A 71 0.83 -5.23 14.19
C LEU A 71 0.28 -5.07 15.61
N GLY A 72 -1.03 -4.82 15.74
CA GLY A 72 -1.66 -4.68 17.06
C GLY A 72 -1.59 -5.92 17.92
N GLY A 73 -1.40 -7.10 17.33
CA GLY A 73 -1.26 -8.36 18.06
C GLY A 73 0.17 -8.82 18.26
N ILE A 74 1.16 -8.07 17.75
CA ILE A 74 2.58 -8.44 17.80
C ILE A 74 3.25 -7.77 18.99
N ARG A 75 4.00 -8.55 19.78
CA ARG A 75 4.69 -8.07 20.98
C ARG A 75 6.09 -7.55 20.68
N ASP A 76 6.71 -8.01 19.61
CA ASP A 76 8.05 -7.59 19.19
C ASP A 76 8.01 -6.14 18.75
N GLU A 77 8.37 -5.23 19.65
CA GLU A 77 8.28 -3.79 19.41
C GLU A 77 9.18 -3.34 18.26
N ALA A 78 10.33 -3.97 18.08
CA ALA A 78 11.24 -3.63 16.98
C ALA A 78 10.59 -3.93 15.63
N PHE A 79 9.93 -5.09 15.52
CA PHE A 79 9.19 -5.45 14.30
C PHE A 79 8.03 -4.49 14.06
N VAL A 80 7.25 -4.19 15.11
CA VAL A 80 6.10 -3.26 14.99
C VAL A 80 6.57 -1.90 14.51
N ASN A 81 7.62 -1.36 15.13
CA ASN A 81 8.15 -0.04 14.77
C ASN A 81 8.71 -0.03 13.35
N GLU A 82 9.39 -1.09 12.95
CA GLU A 82 9.95 -1.22 11.60
C GLU A 82 8.84 -1.14 10.54
N TYR A 83 7.81 -1.97 10.66
CA TYR A 83 6.77 -2.05 9.64
C TYR A 83 5.78 -0.89 9.71
N ARG A 84 5.59 -0.30 10.88
CA ARG A 84 4.83 0.95 10.99
C ARG A 84 5.53 2.07 10.24
N THR A 85 6.82 2.22 10.44
CA THR A 85 7.62 3.25 9.78
C THR A 85 7.67 3.03 8.27
N LYS A 86 7.94 1.81 7.84
CA LYS A 86 8.00 1.47 6.41
C LYS A 86 6.66 1.69 5.71
N GLY A 87 5.56 1.30 6.37
CA GLY A 87 4.22 1.49 5.82
C GLY A 87 3.86 2.96 5.70
N GLU A 88 4.16 3.76 6.71
CA GLU A 88 3.92 5.20 6.68
C GLU A 88 4.72 5.88 5.58
N GLU A 89 5.97 5.46 5.35
CA GLU A 89 6.79 5.98 4.26
C GLU A 89 6.17 5.69 2.90
N ILE A 90 5.63 4.49 2.71
CA ILE A 90 4.93 4.15 1.47
C ILE A 90 3.71 5.05 1.28
N LEU A 91 2.90 5.24 2.32
CA LEU A 91 1.71 6.10 2.25
C LEU A 91 2.07 7.53 1.91
N GLN A 92 3.14 8.07 2.50
CA GLN A 92 3.59 9.43 2.23
C GLN A 92 3.98 9.66 0.76
N LYS A 93 4.36 8.60 0.06
CA LYS A 93 4.69 8.65 -1.37
C LYS A 93 3.49 8.29 -2.24
N ALA A 94 2.76 7.25 -1.86
CA ALA A 94 1.68 6.69 -2.68
C ALA A 94 0.45 7.58 -2.75
N LEU A 95 0.00 8.13 -1.61
CA LEU A 95 -1.22 8.93 -1.58
C LEU A 95 -1.10 10.21 -2.39
N PRO A 96 -0.03 11.03 -2.23
CA PRO A 96 0.13 12.21 -3.08
C PRO A 96 0.30 11.86 -4.56
N LEU A 97 0.98 10.76 -4.87
CA LEU A 97 1.18 10.33 -6.24
C LEU A 97 -0.15 9.94 -6.90
N ALA A 98 -0.99 9.19 -6.19
CA ALA A 98 -2.32 8.83 -6.69
C ALA A 98 -3.16 10.07 -6.96
N ASP A 99 -3.15 11.04 -6.03
CA ASP A 99 -3.89 12.28 -6.18
C ASP A 99 -3.36 13.12 -7.35
N LYS A 100 -2.04 13.17 -7.52
CA LYS A 100 -1.42 13.86 -8.65
C LYS A 100 -1.89 13.27 -9.98
N ILE A 101 -1.84 11.96 -10.12
CA ILE A 101 -2.27 11.27 -11.35
C ILE A 101 -3.75 11.59 -11.62
N TYR A 102 -4.60 11.44 -10.62
CA TYR A 102 -6.02 11.70 -10.75
C TYR A 102 -6.28 13.14 -11.22
N ASN A 103 -5.63 14.11 -10.58
CA ASN A 103 -5.83 15.53 -10.89
C ASN A 103 -5.32 15.88 -12.29
N GLU A 104 -4.19 15.33 -12.72
CA GLU A 104 -3.70 15.55 -14.08
C GLU A 104 -4.65 14.99 -15.14
N ILE A 105 -5.20 13.80 -14.88
CA ILE A 105 -6.18 13.22 -15.79
C ILE A 105 -7.46 14.06 -15.80
N LEU A 106 -7.94 14.47 -14.64
CA LEU A 106 -9.15 15.28 -14.53
C LEU A 106 -9.02 16.58 -15.34
N GLN A 107 -7.87 17.24 -15.26
CA GLN A 107 -7.61 18.48 -15.98
C GLN A 107 -7.50 18.26 -17.50
N SER A 108 -7.15 17.06 -17.94
CA SER A 108 -7.01 16.74 -19.36
C SER A 108 -8.34 16.39 -20.02
N LEU A 109 -9.37 16.17 -19.25
CA LEU A 109 -10.72 15.86 -19.76
C LEU A 109 -11.57 17.14 -19.91
#